data_eacc457318fe4847f6abd03f6bc81451
#
_entry.id   eacc457318fe4847f6abd03f6bc81451
#
_cell.length_a   1.000
_cell.length_b   1.000
_cell.length_c   1.000
_cell.angle_alpha   90.00
_cell.angle_beta   90.00
_cell.angle_gamma   90.00
#
_symmetry.space_group_name_H-M   'P 1'
#
loop_
_entity.id
_entity.type
_entity.pdbx_description
1 polymer ?
#
loop_
_entity_poly.entity_id
_entity_poly.type
_entity_poly.pdbx_seq_one_letter_code
_entity_poly.pdbx_strand_id
1 'polypeptide(L)'
;MGSASALEPRDVILAQYREQGLLMWRGFTLEQFTNQCFSNDLDLGQGRQMPIHYGSRALNYHTISSPLGTQIPQAVGVAYKMKMDALAEASAANKEAGGASPPSSKESAVAICYFGEGCSSTTDFHAGLNFAATLRVPAIFFVRNNGFAISTSSSGQYAGDGIAPRAPGYGMAGIRVDGNDVFAVNAAVRDARKYCVRHSAPVLIEAMTYRQGHHSTSDDSSRYRCPNEVLRQSALTDPVRRLDKFLDMQGWLTPDDIATIRDEERVAVLEAMEAAERRPPPKLDTMFQDVYHEVPAHLQRQEQELKLHLAKYPGRYQSMPH
;
A
#
# COMPACT_ATOMS: atom_id res chain seq x y z
N MET A 1 -2.44 -2.71 10.05
CA MET A 1 -1.97 -3.90 10.78
C MET A 1 -2.97 -5.06 10.68
N GLY A 2 -4.26 -4.90 11.03
CA GLY A 2 -5.25 -5.99 10.95
C GLY A 2 -5.34 -6.67 9.58
N SER A 3 -5.38 -5.90 8.49
CA SER A 3 -5.35 -6.47 7.14
C SER A 3 -4.02 -7.15 6.79
N ALA A 4 -2.90 -6.58 7.24
CA ALA A 4 -1.57 -7.11 6.97
C ALA A 4 -1.38 -8.52 7.57
N SER A 5 -1.85 -8.71 8.81
CA SER A 5 -1.74 -9.99 9.53
C SER A 5 -2.65 -11.09 8.97
N ALA A 6 -3.59 -10.75 8.08
CA ALA A 6 -4.47 -11.70 7.40
C ALA A 6 -3.96 -12.14 6.02
N LEU A 7 -2.90 -11.49 5.52
CA LEU A 7 -2.31 -11.79 4.22
C LEU A 7 -1.14 -12.76 4.34
N GLU A 8 -0.88 -13.48 3.27
CA GLU A 8 0.28 -14.35 3.14
C GLU A 8 1.44 -13.62 2.43
N PRO A 9 2.70 -14.03 2.64
CA PRO A 9 3.86 -13.41 1.98
C PRO A 9 3.78 -13.40 0.45
N ARG A 10 3.11 -14.37 -0.15
CA ARG A 10 2.91 -14.49 -1.62
C ARG A 10 1.85 -13.55 -2.18
N ASP A 11 0.97 -13.00 -1.34
CA ASP A 11 -0.05 -12.06 -1.80
C ASP A 11 0.61 -10.76 -2.25
N VAL A 12 0.17 -10.22 -3.37
CA VAL A 12 0.73 -9.00 -3.96
C VAL A 12 -0.06 -7.79 -3.51
N ILE A 13 0.67 -6.75 -3.10
CA ILE A 13 0.11 -5.54 -2.52
C ILE A 13 0.31 -4.38 -3.48
N LEU A 14 -0.78 -3.67 -3.77
CA LEU A 14 -0.79 -2.38 -4.44
C LEU A 14 -1.44 -1.36 -3.50
N ALA A 15 -0.68 -0.35 -3.10
CA ALA A 15 -1.11 0.55 -2.04
C ALA A 15 -1.01 2.02 -2.44
N GLN A 16 -1.49 2.89 -1.58
CA GLN A 16 -1.23 4.31 -1.59
C GLN A 16 -0.15 4.65 -0.56
N TYR A 17 0.14 5.94 -0.41
CA TYR A 17 1.20 6.45 0.47
C TYR A 17 0.90 6.35 1.98
N ARG A 18 -0.26 5.82 2.40
CA ARG A 18 -0.65 5.73 3.82
C ARG A 18 -0.52 4.33 4.42
N GLU A 19 -0.08 3.34 3.67
CA GLU A 19 -0.03 1.94 4.08
C GLU A 19 1.33 1.50 4.63
N GLN A 20 2.12 2.41 5.24
CA GLN A 20 3.44 2.10 5.82
C GLN A 20 3.38 0.95 6.83
N GLY A 21 2.38 0.94 7.72
CA GLY A 21 2.24 -0.11 8.73
C GLY A 21 2.08 -1.50 8.14
N LEU A 22 1.48 -1.63 6.95
CA LEU A 22 1.39 -2.91 6.24
C LEU A 22 2.76 -3.34 5.69
N LEU A 23 3.52 -2.41 5.15
CA LEU A 23 4.85 -2.67 4.62
C LEU A 23 5.83 -3.02 5.75
N MET A 24 5.74 -2.34 6.91
CA MET A 24 6.47 -2.70 8.12
C MET A 24 6.15 -4.13 8.58
N TRP A 25 4.88 -4.50 8.60
CA TRP A 25 4.45 -5.87 8.92
C TRP A 25 5.09 -6.92 8.02
N ARG A 26 5.32 -6.57 6.75
CA ARG A 26 6.02 -7.42 5.78
C ARG A 26 7.54 -7.50 5.99
N GLY A 27 8.10 -6.71 6.89
CA GLY A 27 9.52 -6.70 7.21
C GLY A 27 10.34 -5.59 6.54
N PHE A 28 9.71 -4.57 5.99
CA PHE A 28 10.40 -3.37 5.53
C PHE A 28 10.93 -2.60 6.74
N THR A 29 12.23 -2.35 6.78
CA THR A 29 12.90 -1.81 7.98
C THR A 29 12.80 -0.29 8.07
N LEU A 30 13.03 0.27 9.26
CA LEU A 30 13.11 1.73 9.47
C LEU A 30 14.18 2.36 8.58
N GLU A 31 15.32 1.70 8.44
CA GLU A 31 16.40 2.13 7.53
C GLU A 31 15.92 2.22 6.08
N GLN A 32 15.16 1.23 5.60
CA GLN A 32 14.63 1.25 4.23
C GLN A 32 13.62 2.38 4.03
N PHE A 33 12.78 2.67 5.03
CA PHE A 33 11.87 3.82 5.00
C PHE A 33 12.63 5.14 4.91
N THR A 34 13.63 5.33 5.77
CA THR A 34 14.40 6.57 5.83
C THR A 34 15.29 6.73 4.59
N ASN A 35 15.96 5.67 4.13
CA ASN A 35 16.77 5.70 2.91
C ASN A 35 15.95 6.15 1.70
N GLN A 36 14.72 5.67 1.56
CA GLN A 36 13.83 6.11 0.49
C GLN A 36 13.43 7.59 0.63
N CYS A 37 13.11 8.04 1.85
CA CYS A 37 12.75 9.44 2.08
C CYS A 37 13.92 10.40 1.83
N PHE A 38 15.16 9.99 2.10
CA PHE A 38 16.37 10.76 1.82
C PHE A 38 16.91 10.55 0.40
N SER A 39 16.33 9.63 -0.36
CA SER A 39 16.75 9.32 -1.74
C SER A 39 18.25 9.01 -1.85
N ASN A 40 18.81 8.27 -0.89
CA ASN A 40 20.23 7.98 -0.82
C ASN A 40 20.64 6.70 -1.58
N ASP A 41 21.90 6.32 -1.53
CA ASP A 41 22.48 5.19 -2.26
C ASP A 41 21.97 3.81 -1.83
N LEU A 42 21.30 3.71 -0.67
CA LEU A 42 20.64 2.48 -0.19
C LEU A 42 19.13 2.44 -0.49
N ASP A 43 18.55 3.51 -1.05
CA ASP A 43 17.17 3.48 -1.49
C ASP A 43 16.98 2.41 -2.58
N LEU A 44 16.01 1.50 -2.37
CA LEU A 44 15.65 0.48 -3.36
C LEU A 44 15.17 1.09 -4.68
N GLY A 45 14.61 2.29 -4.64
CA GLY A 45 14.20 3.09 -5.79
C GLY A 45 15.32 3.94 -6.39
N GLN A 46 16.53 3.93 -5.80
CA GLN A 46 17.71 4.69 -6.24
C GLN A 46 17.43 6.19 -6.45
N GLY A 47 16.66 6.78 -5.54
CA GLY A 47 16.31 8.21 -5.59
C GLY A 47 15.32 8.61 -6.69
N ARG A 48 14.71 7.66 -7.41
CA ARG A 48 13.78 7.95 -8.52
C ARG A 48 12.35 8.23 -8.10
N GLN A 49 12.00 7.90 -6.87
CA GLN A 49 10.67 8.10 -6.33
C GLN A 49 10.65 9.28 -5.35
N MET A 50 9.52 10.00 -5.30
CA MET A 50 9.30 10.97 -4.25
C MET A 50 9.27 10.30 -2.86
N PRO A 51 9.58 11.03 -1.78
CA PRO A 51 9.42 10.51 -0.42
C PRO A 51 8.07 9.83 -0.20
N ILE A 52 8.05 8.76 0.60
CA ILE A 52 6.88 7.92 0.92
C ILE A 52 6.32 7.07 -0.25
N HIS A 53 6.99 7.03 -1.39
CA HIS A 53 6.61 6.18 -2.54
C HIS A 53 7.42 4.87 -2.52
N TYR A 54 7.21 4.12 -1.46
CA TYR A 54 7.91 2.86 -1.20
C TYR A 54 7.56 1.77 -2.20
N GLY A 55 8.48 0.85 -2.40
CA GLY A 55 8.28 -0.37 -3.16
C GLY A 55 9.30 -1.42 -2.77
N SER A 56 8.91 -2.69 -2.80
CA SER A 56 9.82 -3.81 -2.54
C SER A 56 9.36 -5.05 -3.29
N ARG A 57 10.14 -5.45 -4.28
CA ARG A 57 9.88 -6.68 -5.04
C ARG A 57 9.97 -7.93 -4.14
N ALA A 58 10.92 -7.95 -3.21
CA ALA A 58 11.12 -9.06 -2.29
C ALA A 58 9.94 -9.28 -1.34
N LEU A 59 9.21 -8.19 -1.03
CA LEU A 59 8.04 -8.22 -0.15
C LEU A 59 6.71 -8.26 -0.92
N ASN A 60 6.73 -8.45 -2.24
CA ASN A 60 5.54 -8.40 -3.09
C ASN A 60 4.71 -7.13 -2.91
N TYR A 61 5.39 -5.99 -2.72
CA TYR A 61 4.79 -4.69 -2.55
C TYR A 61 5.15 -3.79 -3.74
N HIS A 62 4.18 -3.48 -4.57
CA HIS A 62 4.39 -2.62 -5.74
C HIS A 62 4.73 -1.20 -5.34
N THR A 63 5.67 -0.59 -6.08
CA THR A 63 6.02 0.82 -5.88
C THR A 63 4.78 1.70 -5.99
N ILE A 64 4.61 2.56 -4.99
CA ILE A 64 3.48 3.48 -4.90
C ILE A 64 3.52 4.46 -6.07
N SER A 65 2.35 4.70 -6.67
CA SER A 65 2.12 5.72 -7.68
C SER A 65 1.46 6.96 -7.06
N SER A 66 1.94 8.16 -7.39
CA SER A 66 1.35 9.43 -6.91
C SER A 66 -0.08 9.66 -7.43
N PRO A 67 -0.40 9.43 -8.73
CA PRO A 67 -1.77 9.53 -9.23
C PRO A 67 -2.70 8.54 -8.51
N LEU A 68 -3.86 9.05 -8.07
CA LEU A 68 -4.85 8.24 -7.39
C LEU A 68 -5.62 7.35 -8.37
N GLY A 69 -5.86 6.10 -7.97
CA GLY A 69 -6.71 5.17 -8.72
C GLY A 69 -5.94 4.25 -9.66
N THR A 70 -4.78 4.64 -10.17
CA THR A 70 -4.02 3.84 -11.16
C THR A 70 -3.69 2.43 -10.68
N GLN A 71 -3.49 2.23 -9.37
CA GLN A 71 -3.22 0.92 -8.78
C GLN A 71 -4.41 -0.05 -8.87
N ILE A 72 -5.64 0.45 -9.06
CA ILE A 72 -6.84 -0.40 -9.11
C ILE A 72 -6.85 -1.29 -10.35
N PRO A 73 -6.78 -0.76 -11.60
CA PRO A 73 -6.67 -1.61 -12.78
C PRO A 73 -5.36 -2.41 -12.82
N GLN A 74 -4.26 -1.90 -12.25
CA GLN A 74 -3.01 -2.66 -12.12
C GLN A 74 -3.19 -3.90 -11.23
N ALA A 75 -3.91 -3.78 -10.10
CA ALA A 75 -4.23 -4.92 -9.24
C ALA A 75 -5.07 -5.98 -9.97
N VAL A 76 -5.99 -5.56 -10.84
CA VAL A 76 -6.75 -6.47 -11.70
C VAL A 76 -5.83 -7.23 -12.64
N GLY A 77 -4.88 -6.54 -13.29
CA GLY A 77 -3.89 -7.17 -14.17
C GLY A 77 -3.02 -8.20 -13.44
N VAL A 78 -2.53 -7.85 -12.23
CA VAL A 78 -1.77 -8.76 -11.36
C VAL A 78 -2.60 -9.99 -10.99
N ALA A 79 -3.83 -9.79 -10.51
CA ALA A 79 -4.72 -10.89 -10.13
C ALA A 79 -5.10 -11.76 -11.34
N TYR A 80 -5.26 -11.16 -12.53
CA TYR A 80 -5.50 -11.90 -13.76
C TYR A 80 -4.31 -12.79 -14.13
N LYS A 81 -3.09 -12.26 -14.05
CA LYS A 81 -1.87 -13.05 -14.25
C LYS A 81 -1.80 -14.23 -13.28
N MET A 82 -2.04 -14.00 -11.99
CA MET A 82 -2.08 -15.07 -10.97
C MET A 82 -3.10 -16.15 -11.32
N LYS A 83 -4.29 -15.76 -11.76
CA LYS A 83 -5.32 -16.70 -12.20
C LYS A 83 -4.87 -17.52 -13.41
N MET A 84 -4.23 -16.89 -14.39
CA MET A 84 -3.76 -17.58 -15.59
C MET A 84 -2.62 -18.56 -15.29
N ASP A 85 -1.71 -18.19 -14.39
CA ASP A 85 -0.64 -19.08 -13.93
C ASP A 85 -1.20 -20.32 -13.23
N ALA A 86 -2.13 -20.13 -12.29
CA ALA A 86 -2.78 -21.23 -11.59
C ALA A 86 -3.53 -22.18 -12.56
N LEU A 87 -4.17 -21.65 -13.60
CA LEU A 87 -4.80 -22.47 -14.63
C LEU A 87 -3.80 -23.24 -15.48
N ALA A 88 -2.67 -22.62 -15.83
CA ALA A 88 -1.59 -23.28 -16.58
C ALA A 88 -0.95 -24.42 -15.78
N GLU A 89 -0.66 -24.18 -14.50
CA GLU A 89 -0.13 -25.20 -13.58
C GLU A 89 -1.09 -26.37 -13.39
N ALA A 90 -2.39 -26.10 -13.19
CA ALA A 90 -3.41 -27.12 -13.10
C ALA A 90 -3.53 -27.96 -14.39
N SER A 91 -3.41 -27.32 -15.55
CA SER A 91 -3.42 -28.01 -16.85
C SER A 91 -2.19 -28.90 -17.05
N ALA A 92 -1.01 -28.46 -16.64
CA ALA A 92 0.23 -29.24 -16.70
C ALA A 92 0.15 -30.46 -15.77
N ALA A 93 -0.26 -30.24 -14.51
CA ALA A 93 -0.41 -31.32 -13.54
C ALA A 93 -1.41 -32.38 -13.97
N ASN A 94 -2.54 -32.00 -14.58
CA ASN A 94 -3.53 -32.94 -15.12
C ASN A 94 -2.97 -33.80 -16.29
N LYS A 95 -2.06 -33.26 -17.10
CA LYS A 95 -1.41 -34.02 -18.17
C LYS A 95 -0.43 -35.05 -17.61
N GLU A 96 0.28 -34.75 -16.54
CA GLU A 96 1.25 -35.64 -15.93
C GLU A 96 0.60 -36.70 -15.04
N ALA A 97 -0.50 -36.39 -14.36
CA ALA A 97 -1.16 -37.25 -13.37
C ALA A 97 -2.31 -38.10 -13.88
N GLY A 98 -2.59 -38.11 -15.19
CA GLY A 98 -3.65 -38.95 -15.76
C GLY A 98 -5.05 -38.69 -15.17
N GLY A 99 -5.36 -37.50 -14.72
CA GLY A 99 -6.70 -37.13 -14.23
C GLY A 99 -6.83 -36.90 -12.73
N ALA A 100 -5.75 -36.66 -12.02
CA ALA A 100 -5.80 -36.31 -10.57
C ALA A 100 -6.19 -34.86 -10.33
N SER A 101 -6.75 -34.63 -9.12
CA SER A 101 -7.42 -33.42 -8.64
C SER A 101 -6.64 -32.12 -8.85
N PRO A 102 -7.34 -30.94 -8.96
CA PRO A 102 -6.70 -29.64 -9.11
C PRO A 102 -5.77 -29.34 -7.93
N PRO A 103 -4.73 -28.49 -8.11
CA PRO A 103 -3.78 -28.12 -7.07
C PRO A 103 -4.50 -27.59 -5.85
N SER A 104 -3.99 -27.94 -4.67
CA SER A 104 -4.61 -27.60 -3.39
C SER A 104 -4.72 -26.07 -3.28
N SER A 105 -5.87 -25.57 -2.83
CA SER A 105 -6.16 -24.15 -2.57
C SER A 105 -5.16 -23.47 -1.61
N LYS A 106 -4.22 -24.18 -1.06
CA LYS A 106 -3.18 -23.69 -0.14
C LYS A 106 -2.08 -22.87 -0.81
N GLU A 107 -1.93 -22.96 -2.13
CA GLU A 107 -0.85 -22.28 -2.86
C GLU A 107 -1.31 -21.02 -3.63
N SER A 108 -2.60 -20.74 -3.65
CA SER A 108 -3.14 -19.61 -4.41
C SER A 108 -2.95 -18.28 -3.69
N ALA A 109 -2.45 -17.28 -4.43
CA ALA A 109 -2.27 -15.91 -3.96
C ALA A 109 -3.44 -15.01 -4.37
N VAL A 110 -3.54 -13.85 -3.73
CA VAL A 110 -4.47 -12.78 -4.10
C VAL A 110 -3.70 -11.49 -4.35
N ALA A 111 -4.25 -10.61 -5.18
CA ALA A 111 -3.84 -9.22 -5.22
C ALA A 111 -4.73 -8.40 -4.29
N ILE A 112 -4.13 -7.60 -3.39
CA ILE A 112 -4.87 -6.66 -2.57
C ILE A 112 -4.51 -5.23 -2.95
N CYS A 113 -5.54 -4.41 -3.17
CA CYS A 113 -5.41 -3.02 -3.58
C CYS A 113 -6.00 -2.10 -2.50
N TYR A 114 -5.17 -1.20 -1.96
CA TYR A 114 -5.58 -0.23 -0.94
C TYR A 114 -5.79 1.14 -1.54
N PHE A 115 -6.87 1.82 -1.13
CA PHE A 115 -7.15 3.20 -1.50
C PHE A 115 -8.14 3.85 -0.52
N GLY A 116 -8.27 5.19 -0.61
CA GLY A 116 -9.24 5.96 0.18
C GLY A 116 -10.58 6.08 -0.54
N GLU A 117 -11.61 6.55 0.18
CA GLU A 117 -12.95 6.79 -0.39
C GLU A 117 -12.93 7.85 -1.49
N GLY A 118 -12.05 8.87 -1.40
CA GLY A 118 -11.91 9.86 -2.48
C GLY A 118 -11.47 9.25 -3.82
N CYS A 119 -10.63 8.23 -3.77
CA CYS A 119 -10.20 7.48 -4.95
C CYS A 119 -11.37 6.73 -5.62
N SER A 120 -12.41 6.38 -4.88
CA SER A 120 -13.60 5.73 -5.45
C SER A 120 -14.43 6.61 -6.39
N SER A 121 -14.07 7.90 -6.49
CA SER A 121 -14.68 8.84 -7.43
C SER A 121 -13.91 8.93 -8.77
N THR A 122 -12.79 8.22 -8.90
CA THR A 122 -12.03 8.16 -10.16
C THR A 122 -12.63 7.17 -11.15
N THR A 123 -12.39 7.39 -12.44
CA THR A 123 -12.79 6.46 -13.50
C THR A 123 -12.15 5.07 -13.34
N ASP A 124 -10.90 5.03 -12.87
CA ASP A 124 -10.14 3.78 -12.65
C ASP A 124 -10.81 2.87 -11.62
N PHE A 125 -11.48 3.44 -10.60
CA PHE A 125 -12.25 2.66 -9.65
C PHE A 125 -13.36 1.88 -10.35
N HIS A 126 -14.21 2.56 -11.12
CA HIS A 126 -15.35 1.93 -11.80
C HIS A 126 -14.89 0.92 -12.87
N ALA A 127 -13.92 1.30 -13.69
CA ALA A 127 -13.36 0.43 -14.72
C ALA A 127 -12.70 -0.80 -14.11
N GLY A 128 -11.83 -0.60 -13.10
CA GLY A 128 -11.10 -1.69 -12.45
C GLY A 128 -12.01 -2.70 -11.76
N LEU A 129 -13.02 -2.25 -11.01
CA LEU A 129 -13.95 -3.16 -10.34
C LEU A 129 -14.79 -3.95 -11.36
N ASN A 130 -15.24 -3.30 -12.43
CA ASN A 130 -15.97 -3.98 -13.51
C ASN A 130 -15.10 -5.04 -14.21
N PHE A 131 -13.82 -4.74 -14.52
CA PHE A 131 -12.89 -5.72 -15.05
C PHE A 131 -12.66 -6.88 -14.09
N ALA A 132 -12.43 -6.59 -12.81
CA ALA A 132 -12.21 -7.61 -11.80
C ALA A 132 -13.37 -8.60 -11.70
N ALA A 133 -14.60 -8.09 -11.69
CA ALA A 133 -15.81 -8.90 -11.63
C ALA A 133 -16.00 -9.73 -12.90
N THR A 134 -15.90 -9.10 -14.07
CA THR A 134 -16.10 -9.74 -15.39
C THR A 134 -15.06 -10.84 -15.64
N LEU A 135 -13.79 -10.56 -15.34
CA LEU A 135 -12.68 -11.51 -15.49
C LEU A 135 -12.61 -12.53 -14.34
N ARG A 136 -13.40 -12.34 -13.27
CA ARG A 136 -13.42 -13.19 -12.08
C ARG A 136 -12.00 -13.45 -11.55
N VAL A 137 -11.34 -12.38 -11.13
CA VAL A 137 -9.97 -12.43 -10.64
C VAL A 137 -9.91 -12.48 -9.11
N PRO A 138 -8.89 -13.14 -8.48
CA PRO A 138 -8.74 -13.20 -7.03
C PRO A 138 -8.15 -11.88 -6.50
N ALA A 139 -8.97 -10.83 -6.43
CA ALA A 139 -8.58 -9.51 -5.99
C ALA A 139 -9.40 -9.03 -4.79
N ILE A 140 -8.74 -8.37 -3.85
CA ILE A 140 -9.37 -7.68 -2.72
C ILE A 140 -9.18 -6.19 -2.92
N PHE A 141 -10.27 -5.44 -2.97
CA PHE A 141 -10.26 -3.98 -3.01
C PHE A 141 -10.57 -3.46 -1.61
N PHE A 142 -9.56 -2.91 -0.94
CA PHE A 142 -9.68 -2.43 0.44
C PHE A 142 -9.75 -0.90 0.47
N VAL A 143 -10.93 -0.38 0.78
CA VAL A 143 -11.21 1.06 0.85
C VAL A 143 -11.13 1.53 2.29
N ARG A 144 -10.27 2.51 2.59
CA ARG A 144 -10.28 3.24 3.85
C ARG A 144 -11.23 4.42 3.73
N ASN A 145 -12.45 4.29 4.23
CA ASN A 145 -13.40 5.39 4.27
C ASN A 145 -13.23 6.17 5.57
N ASN A 146 -12.52 7.30 5.49
CA ASN A 146 -12.29 8.18 6.62
C ASN A 146 -13.22 9.42 6.64
N GLY A 147 -14.19 9.46 5.75
CA GLY A 147 -15.20 10.50 5.66
C GLY A 147 -14.81 11.73 4.84
N PHE A 148 -13.54 11.84 4.39
CA PHE A 148 -13.03 13.05 3.73
C PHE A 148 -12.00 12.76 2.64
N ALA A 149 -12.28 13.20 1.41
CA ALA A 149 -11.27 13.35 0.37
C ALA A 149 -10.68 14.77 0.47
N ILE A 150 -9.53 14.90 1.12
CA ILE A 150 -8.92 16.18 1.52
C ILE A 150 -9.92 16.98 2.36
N SER A 151 -10.57 17.98 1.76
CA SER A 151 -11.60 18.84 2.38
C SER A 151 -13.03 18.45 2.05
N THR A 152 -13.24 17.62 1.02
CA THR A 152 -14.58 17.22 0.59
C THR A 152 -15.10 16.06 1.43
N SER A 153 -16.23 16.27 2.10
CA SER A 153 -16.90 15.21 2.87
C SER A 153 -17.44 14.12 1.95
N SER A 154 -17.60 12.90 2.48
CA SER A 154 -18.22 11.79 1.73
C SER A 154 -19.60 12.15 1.16
N SER A 155 -20.41 12.91 1.91
CA SER A 155 -21.71 13.40 1.45
C SER A 155 -21.64 14.41 0.29
N GLY A 156 -20.50 15.09 0.15
CA GLY A 156 -20.22 15.96 -0.99
C GLY A 156 -19.65 15.23 -2.21
N GLN A 157 -19.19 13.98 -2.05
CA GLN A 157 -18.60 13.19 -3.13
C GLN A 157 -19.62 12.28 -3.83
N TYR A 158 -20.53 11.67 -3.07
CA TYR A 158 -21.52 10.72 -3.60
C TYR A 158 -22.79 10.75 -2.77
N ALA A 159 -23.94 10.52 -3.45
CA ALA A 159 -25.25 10.53 -2.83
C ALA A 159 -25.62 9.20 -2.16
N GLY A 160 -24.92 8.10 -2.50
CA GLY A 160 -25.21 6.75 -2.00
C GLY A 160 -24.63 6.49 -0.61
N ASP A 161 -25.00 5.35 -0.03
CA ASP A 161 -24.51 4.89 1.28
C ASP A 161 -23.10 4.27 1.18
N GLY A 162 -22.07 5.09 0.96
CA GLY A 162 -20.69 4.67 0.95
C GLY A 162 -20.26 3.89 -0.29
N ILE A 163 -19.31 2.98 -0.10
CA ILE A 163 -18.60 2.27 -1.18
C ILE A 163 -19.00 0.79 -1.25
N ALA A 164 -19.12 0.09 -0.11
CA ALA A 164 -19.47 -1.33 -0.09
C ALA A 164 -20.79 -1.65 -0.80
N PRO A 165 -21.86 -0.83 -0.70
CA PRO A 165 -23.12 -1.05 -1.41
C PRO A 165 -23.02 -0.99 -2.93
N ARG A 166 -21.91 -0.52 -3.49
CA ARG A 166 -21.66 -0.53 -4.95
C ARG A 166 -21.23 -1.90 -5.47
N ALA A 167 -20.71 -2.78 -4.59
CA ALA A 167 -20.19 -4.09 -4.98
C ALA A 167 -21.21 -4.97 -5.73
N PRO A 168 -22.47 -5.11 -5.27
CA PRO A 168 -23.48 -5.88 -5.99
C PRO A 168 -23.74 -5.35 -7.41
N GLY A 169 -23.62 -4.04 -7.63
CA GLY A 169 -23.78 -3.43 -8.96
C GLY A 169 -22.71 -3.88 -9.97
N TYR A 170 -21.54 -4.32 -9.49
CA TYR A 170 -20.50 -4.94 -10.32
C TYR A 170 -20.58 -6.48 -10.35
N GLY A 171 -21.47 -7.07 -9.56
CA GLY A 171 -21.56 -8.53 -9.43
C GLY A 171 -20.49 -9.15 -8.52
N MET A 172 -20.00 -8.40 -7.53
CA MET A 172 -19.01 -8.86 -6.55
C MET A 172 -19.54 -8.82 -5.12
N ALA A 173 -18.87 -9.55 -4.22
CA ALA A 173 -19.16 -9.49 -2.80
C ALA A 173 -18.65 -8.17 -2.20
N GLY A 174 -19.44 -7.57 -1.29
CA GLY A 174 -19.09 -6.37 -0.54
C GLY A 174 -19.18 -6.59 0.96
N ILE A 175 -18.19 -6.05 1.71
CA ILE A 175 -18.11 -6.09 3.17
C ILE A 175 -17.92 -4.67 3.68
N ARG A 176 -18.70 -4.25 4.68
CA ARG A 176 -18.40 -3.05 5.46
C ARG A 176 -17.95 -3.49 6.85
N VAL A 177 -16.83 -2.94 7.32
CA VAL A 177 -16.20 -3.32 8.60
C VAL A 177 -15.81 -2.08 9.39
N ASP A 178 -15.79 -2.18 10.72
CA ASP A 178 -15.17 -1.16 11.58
C ASP A 178 -13.66 -1.16 11.37
N GLY A 179 -13.16 -0.16 10.63
CA GLY A 179 -11.74 -0.01 10.30
C GLY A 179 -10.86 0.33 11.51
N ASN A 180 -11.45 0.67 12.66
CA ASN A 180 -10.75 0.95 13.90
C ASN A 180 -10.66 -0.28 14.84
N ASP A 181 -11.20 -1.42 14.40
CA ASP A 181 -11.09 -2.71 15.10
C ASP A 181 -10.12 -3.63 14.34
N VAL A 182 -8.93 -3.82 14.91
CA VAL A 182 -7.87 -4.63 14.29
C VAL A 182 -8.29 -6.08 14.07
N PHE A 183 -9.10 -6.65 14.98
CA PHE A 183 -9.57 -8.03 14.91
C PHE A 183 -10.68 -8.19 13.85
N ALA A 184 -11.61 -7.24 13.81
CA ALA A 184 -12.66 -7.23 12.79
C ALA A 184 -12.07 -7.08 11.37
N VAL A 185 -11.09 -6.18 11.20
CA VAL A 185 -10.38 -6.01 9.93
C VAL A 185 -9.61 -7.27 9.54
N ASN A 186 -8.91 -7.91 10.51
CA ASN A 186 -8.23 -9.19 10.24
C ASN A 186 -9.22 -10.28 9.77
N ALA A 187 -10.33 -10.45 10.48
CA ALA A 187 -11.35 -11.44 10.12
C ALA A 187 -11.92 -11.17 8.72
N ALA A 188 -12.29 -9.92 8.42
CA ALA A 188 -12.84 -9.53 7.13
C ALA A 188 -11.87 -9.82 5.96
N VAL A 189 -10.59 -9.46 6.12
CA VAL A 189 -9.59 -9.68 5.05
C VAL A 189 -9.26 -11.17 4.91
N ARG A 190 -9.14 -11.91 6.01
CA ARG A 190 -8.91 -13.35 5.99
C ARG A 190 -10.03 -14.10 5.27
N ASP A 191 -11.28 -13.73 5.54
CA ASP A 191 -12.43 -14.36 4.92
C ASP A 191 -12.60 -13.94 3.46
N ALA A 192 -12.33 -12.68 3.14
CA ALA A 192 -12.27 -12.20 1.76
C ALA A 192 -11.18 -12.94 0.95
N ARG A 193 -9.98 -13.12 1.54
CA ARG A 193 -8.89 -13.89 0.90
C ARG A 193 -9.32 -15.33 0.60
N LYS A 194 -9.91 -16.02 1.57
CA LYS A 194 -10.45 -17.38 1.36
C LYS A 194 -11.49 -17.43 0.26
N TYR A 195 -12.39 -16.44 0.24
CA TYR A 195 -13.41 -16.32 -0.80
C TYR A 195 -12.81 -16.12 -2.18
N CYS A 196 -11.85 -15.18 -2.32
CA CYS A 196 -11.17 -14.90 -3.58
C CYS A 196 -10.47 -16.15 -4.14
N VAL A 197 -9.74 -16.86 -3.29
CA VAL A 197 -9.05 -18.10 -3.67
C VAL A 197 -10.03 -19.19 -4.07
N ARG A 198 -11.08 -19.42 -3.25
CA ARG A 198 -12.04 -20.51 -3.49
C ARG A 198 -12.89 -20.30 -4.71
N HIS A 199 -13.31 -19.07 -4.98
CA HIS A 199 -14.30 -18.76 -6.02
C HIS A 199 -13.69 -18.10 -7.26
N SER A 200 -12.39 -17.79 -7.22
CA SER A 200 -11.73 -16.97 -8.25
C SER A 200 -12.59 -15.74 -8.55
N ALA A 201 -12.88 -14.93 -7.55
CA ALA A 201 -13.78 -13.79 -7.63
C ALA A 201 -13.32 -12.66 -6.72
N PRO A 202 -13.52 -11.39 -7.11
CA PRO A 202 -13.10 -10.24 -6.31
C PRO A 202 -14.03 -9.96 -5.12
N VAL A 203 -13.47 -9.26 -4.11
CA VAL A 203 -14.21 -8.76 -2.94
C VAL A 203 -13.89 -7.29 -2.74
N LEU A 204 -14.90 -6.48 -2.44
CA LEU A 204 -14.78 -5.09 -2.03
C LEU A 204 -15.00 -4.95 -0.52
N ILE A 205 -13.99 -4.44 0.20
CA ILE A 205 -14.07 -4.19 1.64
C ILE A 205 -14.04 -2.67 1.87
N GLU A 206 -15.04 -2.15 2.57
CA GLU A 206 -15.07 -0.77 3.05
C GLU A 206 -14.79 -0.74 4.55
N ALA A 207 -13.61 -0.27 4.93
CA ALA A 207 -13.21 -0.08 6.32
C ALA A 207 -13.56 1.33 6.78
N MET A 208 -14.54 1.44 7.65
CA MET A 208 -15.01 2.71 8.20
C MET A 208 -14.07 3.22 9.26
N THR A 209 -13.58 4.43 9.10
CA THR A 209 -12.67 5.07 10.05
C THR A 209 -12.88 6.59 10.06
N TYR A 210 -12.03 7.31 10.78
CA TYR A 210 -12.04 8.77 10.80
C TYR A 210 -10.61 9.31 10.74
N ARG A 211 -10.37 10.32 9.89
CA ARG A 211 -9.05 10.97 9.80
C ARG A 211 -8.87 11.95 10.95
N GLN A 212 -8.02 11.63 11.91
CA GLN A 212 -7.78 12.47 13.09
C GLN A 212 -6.93 13.71 12.76
N GLY A 213 -5.86 13.55 11.98
CA GLY A 213 -4.96 14.64 11.60
C GLY A 213 -5.39 15.40 10.34
N HIS A 214 -4.58 16.36 9.95
CA HIS A 214 -4.66 17.01 8.64
C HIS A 214 -4.43 16.02 7.50
N HIS A 215 -4.85 16.37 6.28
CA HIS A 215 -4.63 15.52 5.11
C HIS A 215 -3.14 15.39 4.76
N SER A 216 -2.42 16.50 4.82
CA SER A 216 -0.99 16.60 4.55
C SER A 216 -0.36 17.69 5.44
N THR A 217 0.95 17.87 5.36
CA THR A 217 1.68 18.91 6.09
C THR A 217 1.26 20.34 5.70
N SER A 218 0.72 20.53 4.51
CA SER A 218 0.24 21.83 4.00
C SER A 218 -1.27 22.04 4.18
N ASP A 219 -2.01 21.02 4.70
CA ASP A 219 -3.44 21.12 4.93
C ASP A 219 -3.77 21.69 6.31
N ASP A 220 -4.76 22.56 6.37
CA ASP A 220 -5.37 23.04 7.62
C ASP A 220 -6.83 22.58 7.70
N SER A 221 -7.04 21.44 8.32
CA SER A 221 -8.39 20.84 8.41
C SER A 221 -9.36 21.60 9.31
N SER A 222 -8.90 22.59 10.11
CA SER A 222 -9.79 23.46 10.89
C SER A 222 -10.67 24.34 10.02
N ARG A 223 -10.30 24.52 8.74
CA ARG A 223 -11.07 25.26 7.75
C ARG A 223 -12.35 24.57 7.31
N TYR A 224 -12.44 23.26 7.47
CA TYR A 224 -13.58 22.46 6.96
C TYR A 224 -14.09 21.40 7.94
N ARG A 225 -13.48 21.25 9.13
CA ARG A 225 -13.93 20.34 10.19
C ARG A 225 -14.01 21.07 11.53
N CYS A 226 -15.00 20.74 12.33
CA CYS A 226 -15.12 21.25 13.67
C CYS A 226 -14.07 20.60 14.59
N PRO A 227 -13.19 21.38 15.29
CA PRO A 227 -12.19 20.82 16.20
C PRO A 227 -12.80 19.91 17.30
N ASN A 228 -13.98 20.26 17.83
CA ASN A 228 -14.67 19.46 18.83
C ASN A 228 -15.13 18.10 18.29
N GLU A 229 -15.53 18.04 17.02
CA GLU A 229 -15.84 16.78 16.36
C GLU A 229 -14.59 15.89 16.24
N VAL A 230 -13.47 16.46 15.80
CA VAL A 230 -12.20 15.73 15.69
C VAL A 230 -11.78 15.16 17.05
N LEU A 231 -11.84 15.97 18.12
CA LEU A 231 -11.52 15.51 19.47
C LEU A 231 -12.45 14.39 19.94
N ARG A 232 -13.76 14.52 19.71
CA ARG A 232 -14.74 13.49 20.04
C ARG A 232 -14.47 12.19 19.28
N GLN A 233 -14.25 12.26 17.98
CA GLN A 233 -13.96 11.09 17.16
C GLN A 233 -12.64 10.42 17.59
N SER A 234 -11.59 11.21 17.85
CA SER A 234 -10.33 10.68 18.36
C SER A 234 -10.51 9.93 19.69
N ALA A 235 -11.30 10.48 20.61
CA ALA A 235 -11.55 9.84 21.90
C ALA A 235 -12.32 8.50 21.78
N LEU A 236 -13.25 8.41 20.80
CA LEU A 236 -14.15 7.27 20.65
C LEU A 236 -13.60 6.17 19.73
N THR A 237 -12.84 6.54 18.68
CA THR A 237 -12.58 5.64 17.57
C THR A 237 -11.09 5.42 17.28
N ASP A 238 -10.18 5.93 18.11
CA ASP A 238 -8.74 5.73 17.91
C ASP A 238 -8.39 4.22 17.96
N PRO A 239 -7.91 3.63 16.85
CA PRO A 239 -7.63 2.21 16.78
C PRO A 239 -6.46 1.79 17.66
N VAL A 240 -5.48 2.67 17.89
CA VAL A 240 -4.32 2.39 18.75
C VAL A 240 -4.76 2.33 20.19
N ARG A 241 -5.49 3.32 20.66
CA ARG A 241 -6.05 3.33 22.03
C ARG A 241 -6.98 2.14 22.30
N ARG A 242 -7.75 1.71 21.31
CA ARG A 242 -8.61 0.52 21.45
C ARG A 242 -7.76 -0.74 21.66
N LEU A 243 -6.68 -0.89 20.90
CA LEU A 243 -5.78 -2.02 21.07
C LEU A 243 -5.01 -1.94 22.39
N ASP A 244 -4.44 -0.78 22.74
CA ASP A 244 -3.76 -0.54 24.02
C ASP A 244 -4.65 -0.97 25.19
N LYS A 245 -5.91 -0.50 25.21
CA LYS A 245 -6.87 -0.86 26.24
C LYS A 245 -7.20 -2.35 26.28
N PHE A 246 -7.30 -2.99 25.11
CA PHE A 246 -7.52 -4.43 25.04
C PHE A 246 -6.33 -5.20 25.63
N LEU A 247 -5.09 -4.82 25.28
CA LEU A 247 -3.87 -5.45 25.78
C LEU A 247 -3.73 -5.32 27.30
N ASP A 248 -4.02 -4.13 27.84
CA ASP A 248 -4.05 -3.87 29.27
C ASP A 248 -5.12 -4.71 29.99
N MET A 249 -6.35 -4.76 29.47
CA MET A 249 -7.42 -5.60 30.01
C MET A 249 -7.10 -7.10 30.01
N GLN A 250 -6.27 -7.57 29.07
CA GLN A 250 -5.80 -8.96 29.01
C GLN A 250 -4.59 -9.22 29.94
N GLY A 251 -4.01 -8.14 30.52
CA GLY A 251 -2.80 -8.23 31.31
C GLY A 251 -1.54 -8.56 30.50
N TRP A 252 -1.56 -8.31 29.19
CA TRP A 252 -0.43 -8.61 28.30
C TRP A 252 0.57 -7.46 28.23
N LEU A 253 0.13 -6.23 28.31
CA LEU A 253 0.95 -5.02 28.39
C LEU A 253 0.34 -4.05 29.40
N THR A 254 1.19 -3.43 30.20
CA THR A 254 0.80 -2.34 31.10
C THR A 254 0.90 -0.99 30.39
N PRO A 255 0.28 0.07 30.93
CA PRO A 255 0.48 1.43 30.41
C PRO A 255 1.96 1.87 30.41
N ASP A 256 2.77 1.43 31.39
CA ASP A 256 4.20 1.72 31.47
C ASP A 256 4.98 0.98 30.37
N ASP A 257 4.64 -0.27 30.07
CA ASP A 257 5.23 -1.00 28.94
C ASP A 257 4.93 -0.29 27.61
N ILE A 258 3.70 0.18 27.41
CA ILE A 258 3.30 0.92 26.21
C ILE A 258 4.06 2.23 26.08
N ALA A 259 4.27 2.96 27.19
CA ALA A 259 5.07 4.19 27.19
C ALA A 259 6.52 3.91 26.83
N THR A 260 7.11 2.87 27.43
CA THR A 260 8.49 2.42 27.13
C THR A 260 8.66 2.08 25.66
N ILE A 261 7.77 1.25 25.09
CA ILE A 261 7.80 0.90 23.67
C ILE A 261 7.76 2.15 22.78
N ARG A 262 6.90 3.12 23.08
CA ARG A 262 6.80 4.35 22.30
C ARG A 262 8.08 5.19 22.33
N ASP A 263 8.75 5.25 23.49
CA ASP A 263 10.00 5.97 23.62
C ASP A 263 11.14 5.27 22.89
N GLU A 264 11.26 3.95 23.01
CA GLU A 264 12.25 3.13 22.30
C GLU A 264 12.08 3.26 20.77
N GLU A 265 10.87 3.11 20.26
CA GLU A 265 10.57 3.24 18.83
C GLU A 265 10.83 4.66 18.32
N ARG A 266 10.58 5.68 19.12
CA ARG A 266 10.92 7.07 18.78
C ARG A 266 12.42 7.24 18.61
N VAL A 267 13.23 6.70 19.52
CA VAL A 267 14.69 6.73 19.43
C VAL A 267 15.17 6.01 18.16
N ALA A 268 14.66 4.80 17.91
CA ALA A 268 15.03 4.02 16.74
C ALA A 268 14.72 4.74 15.41
N VAL A 269 13.58 5.44 15.32
CA VAL A 269 13.24 6.26 14.15
C VAL A 269 14.24 7.41 13.96
N LEU A 270 14.60 8.12 15.04
CA LEU A 270 15.55 9.25 14.97
C LEU A 270 16.94 8.78 14.56
N GLU A 271 17.41 7.66 15.11
CA GLU A 271 18.71 7.05 14.73
C GLU A 271 18.74 6.64 13.26
N ALA A 272 17.66 6.01 12.77
CA ALA A 272 17.54 5.63 11.37
C ALA A 272 17.52 6.85 10.44
N MET A 273 16.85 7.96 10.85
CA MET A 273 16.84 9.22 10.10
C MET A 273 18.24 9.83 10.02
N GLU A 274 18.95 9.95 11.16
CA GLU A 274 20.33 10.48 11.19
C GLU A 274 21.31 9.63 10.35
N ALA A 275 21.16 8.32 10.41
CA ALA A 275 22.00 7.42 9.59
C ALA A 275 21.74 7.62 8.09
N ALA A 276 20.48 7.75 7.69
CA ALA A 276 20.11 7.95 6.29
C ALA A 276 20.53 9.33 5.75
N GLU A 277 20.45 10.38 6.57
CA GLU A 277 20.84 11.74 6.19
C GLU A 277 22.36 11.86 5.88
N ARG A 278 23.19 11.07 6.55
CA ARG A 278 24.66 11.06 6.35
C ARG A 278 25.10 10.32 5.09
N ARG A 279 24.20 9.61 4.43
CA ARG A 279 24.55 8.80 3.27
C ARG A 279 24.59 9.62 1.98
N PRO A 280 25.49 9.28 1.03
CA PRO A 280 25.55 9.94 -0.26
C PRO A 280 24.32 9.60 -1.13
N PRO A 281 24.04 10.43 -2.15
CA PRO A 281 23.06 10.10 -3.16
C PRO A 281 23.48 8.88 -3.99
N PRO A 282 22.57 8.26 -4.76
CA PRO A 282 22.88 7.17 -5.67
C PRO A 282 23.97 7.57 -6.69
N LYS A 283 24.73 6.58 -7.14
CA LYS A 283 25.79 6.81 -8.15
C LYS A 283 25.18 7.26 -9.47
N LEU A 284 25.85 8.18 -10.15
CA LEU A 284 25.39 8.73 -11.42
C LEU A 284 25.12 7.64 -12.49
N ASP A 285 25.95 6.61 -12.53
CA ASP A 285 25.82 5.52 -13.51
C ASP A 285 24.49 4.78 -13.39
N THR A 286 23.87 4.77 -12.19
CA THR A 286 22.58 4.10 -11.99
C THR A 286 21.43 4.81 -12.72
N MET A 287 21.60 6.07 -13.11
CA MET A 287 20.56 6.87 -13.79
C MET A 287 20.10 6.23 -15.11
N PHE A 288 20.98 5.50 -15.79
CA PHE A 288 20.74 4.97 -17.14
C PHE A 288 20.52 3.46 -17.19
N GLN A 289 20.67 2.73 -16.05
CA GLN A 289 20.87 1.28 -16.08
C GLN A 289 19.58 0.44 -16.06
N ASP A 290 18.52 0.82 -15.38
CA ASP A 290 17.38 -0.07 -15.11
C ASP A 290 16.06 0.33 -15.81
N VAL A 291 16.15 1.17 -16.82
CA VAL A 291 14.99 1.60 -17.62
C VAL A 291 14.61 0.56 -18.67
N TYR A 292 15.61 -0.04 -19.30
CA TYR A 292 15.47 -1.06 -20.35
C TYR A 292 16.34 -2.29 -20.05
N HIS A 293 15.96 -3.43 -20.59
CA HIS A 293 16.77 -4.66 -20.50
C HIS A 293 18.17 -4.46 -21.11
N GLU A 294 18.21 -3.82 -22.28
CA GLU A 294 19.44 -3.36 -22.92
C GLU A 294 19.39 -1.85 -23.06
N VAL A 295 20.45 -1.16 -22.66
CA VAL A 295 20.51 0.31 -22.72
C VAL A 295 20.51 0.77 -24.19
N PRO A 296 19.46 1.47 -24.67
CA PRO A 296 19.41 1.89 -26.06
C PRO A 296 20.44 2.99 -26.38
N ALA A 297 20.83 3.06 -27.67
CA ALA A 297 21.88 3.97 -28.13
C ALA A 297 21.68 5.45 -27.76
N HIS A 298 20.44 5.91 -27.67
CA HIS A 298 20.14 7.29 -27.29
C HIS A 298 20.43 7.54 -25.78
N LEU A 299 20.19 6.59 -24.91
CA LEU A 299 20.54 6.71 -23.48
C LEU A 299 22.07 6.60 -23.28
N GLN A 300 22.75 5.74 -24.03
CA GLN A 300 24.22 5.67 -24.00
C GLN A 300 24.85 7.01 -24.39
N ARG A 301 24.31 7.68 -25.42
CA ARG A 301 24.77 9.03 -25.80
C ARG A 301 24.51 10.07 -24.71
N GLN A 302 23.34 10.07 -24.11
CA GLN A 302 22.99 10.99 -23.01
C GLN A 302 23.91 10.78 -21.79
N GLU A 303 24.24 9.54 -21.47
CA GLU A 303 25.20 9.21 -20.42
C GLU A 303 26.60 9.79 -20.72
N GLN A 304 27.09 9.60 -21.95
CA GLN A 304 28.37 10.17 -22.38
C GLN A 304 28.37 11.70 -22.36
N GLU A 305 27.31 12.32 -22.88
CA GLU A 305 27.15 13.78 -22.86
C GLU A 305 27.15 14.33 -21.43
N LEU A 306 26.44 13.66 -20.51
CA LEU A 306 26.43 14.05 -19.09
C LEU A 306 27.82 13.90 -18.44
N LYS A 307 28.54 12.80 -18.68
CA LYS A 307 29.91 12.62 -18.20
C LYS A 307 30.87 13.69 -18.70
N LEU A 308 30.79 14.05 -19.99
CA LEU A 308 31.58 15.12 -20.58
C LEU A 308 31.23 16.49 -19.98
N HIS A 309 29.94 16.76 -19.77
CA HIS A 309 29.48 18.00 -19.13
C HIS A 309 30.00 18.15 -17.69
N LEU A 310 29.93 17.10 -16.89
CA LEU A 310 30.43 17.10 -15.52
C LEU A 310 31.96 17.29 -15.47
N ALA A 311 32.69 16.63 -16.38
CA ALA A 311 34.15 16.80 -16.50
C ALA A 311 34.53 18.23 -16.91
N LYS A 312 33.70 18.88 -17.76
CA LYS A 312 33.92 20.27 -18.21
C LYS A 312 33.67 21.31 -17.11
N TYR A 313 32.77 21.00 -16.15
CA TYR A 313 32.33 21.95 -15.14
C TYR A 313 32.44 21.38 -13.69
N PRO A 314 33.59 20.88 -13.26
CA PRO A 314 33.72 20.14 -12.00
C PRO A 314 33.34 20.98 -10.77
N GLY A 315 33.57 22.30 -10.80
CA GLY A 315 33.24 23.18 -9.67
C GLY A 315 31.75 23.55 -9.51
N ARG A 316 30.92 23.23 -10.52
CA ARG A 316 29.48 23.61 -10.45
C ARG A 316 28.61 22.60 -9.70
N TYR A 317 29.09 21.36 -9.54
CA TYR A 317 28.32 20.24 -8.99
C TYR A 317 28.87 19.73 -7.66
N GLN A 318 30.06 20.19 -7.22
CA GLN A 318 30.68 19.80 -5.94
C GLN A 318 30.01 20.43 -4.70
N SER A 319 29.22 21.46 -4.86
CA SER A 319 28.59 22.22 -3.78
C SER A 319 27.06 22.08 -3.72
N MET A 320 26.45 21.18 -4.51
CA MET A 320 25.04 20.86 -4.34
C MET A 320 24.88 20.09 -3.02
N PRO A 321 24.05 20.56 -2.09
CA PRO A 321 23.72 19.78 -0.92
C PRO A 321 23.10 18.45 -1.40
N HIS A 322 23.63 17.38 -0.88
CA HIS A 322 23.17 16.02 -1.12
C HIS A 322 21.83 15.79 -0.51
#